data_7b5200ba16301b005b7712df5f076ea2
#
_entry.id   7b5200ba16301b005b7712df5f076ea2
#
_cell.length_a   1.000
_cell.length_b   1.000
_cell.length_c   1.000
_cell.angle_alpha   90.00
_cell.angle_beta   90.00
_cell.angle_gamma   90.00
#
_symmetry.space_group_name_H-M   'P 1'
#
loop_
_entity.id
_entity.type
_entity.pdbx_description
1 polymer ?
#
loop_
_entity_poly.entity_id
_entity_poly.type
_entity_poly.pdbx_seq_one_letter_code
_entity_poly.pdbx_strand_id
1 'polypeptide(L)'
;VSTDAFQSSLEGRTDGFVAGLSADGKTLQFSTYLGGSADDEASCLILDADGKPVVAGITRSGDLRVRAAVQKTLGGARDVFLARLSTDGRSVDYLTYMGGNRDDQPFDLALNEQGHLLVTGSTASDENFPLVNPLQETRSGSSDAFVLELDPSRSSVLFSSYLGGRGGETGYCVVPTPSGELLIGGETSSSDLGLVDPIQSAYVGSGDAFVIRIAADYSAVDFATYLGGAGNDSLRDCRLDEFGRLNGVGVTVSPDFPLVGTARSELSGPADLSFVVVDPRRATLDFSSLL
;
A
#
# COMPACT_ATOMS: atom_id res chain seq x y z
N VAL A 1 10.04 13.67 -22.17
CA VAL A 1 9.36 14.53 -21.19
C VAL A 1 9.05 15.90 -21.80
N SER A 2 8.10 16.61 -21.22
CA SER A 2 7.75 17.96 -21.64
C SER A 2 8.88 18.95 -21.37
N THR A 3 9.03 19.99 -22.21
CA THR A 3 10.14 20.96 -22.08
C THR A 3 10.06 21.81 -20.82
N ASP A 4 8.84 22.01 -20.30
CA ASP A 4 8.53 22.77 -19.09
C ASP A 4 8.00 21.87 -17.94
N ALA A 5 8.40 20.60 -17.95
CA ALA A 5 8.10 19.64 -16.89
C ALA A 5 8.73 20.07 -15.55
N PHE A 6 8.17 19.57 -14.43
CA PHE A 6 8.77 19.73 -13.10
C PHE A 6 10.24 19.27 -13.07
N GLN A 7 10.52 18.14 -13.72
CA GLN A 7 11.84 17.62 -13.96
C GLN A 7 11.99 17.17 -15.41
N SER A 8 12.75 17.92 -16.20
CA SER A 8 12.86 17.72 -17.65
C SER A 8 13.99 16.78 -18.07
N SER A 9 14.87 16.40 -17.14
CA SER A 9 16.02 15.52 -17.38
C SER A 9 16.10 14.41 -16.34
N LEU A 10 16.60 13.26 -16.75
CA LEU A 10 17.03 12.19 -15.86
C LEU A 10 18.21 12.69 -15.02
N GLU A 11 18.14 12.58 -13.70
CA GLU A 11 19.17 13.05 -12.77
C GLU A 11 19.96 11.91 -12.14
N GLY A 12 19.32 10.74 -11.93
CA GLY A 12 19.95 9.51 -11.49
C GLY A 12 20.31 8.56 -12.64
N ARG A 13 20.54 7.29 -12.29
CA ARG A 13 20.63 6.21 -13.29
C ARG A 13 19.23 5.79 -13.74
N THR A 14 18.27 5.82 -12.83
CA THR A 14 16.83 5.60 -13.06
C THR A 14 16.04 6.61 -12.23
N ASP A 15 15.05 7.25 -12.85
CA ASP A 15 14.07 8.08 -12.15
C ASP A 15 12.66 7.56 -12.44
N GLY A 16 11.77 7.72 -11.48
CA GLY A 16 10.35 7.59 -11.73
C GLY A 16 9.89 8.55 -12.82
N PHE A 17 8.80 8.27 -13.50
CA PHE A 17 8.17 9.20 -14.41
C PHE A 17 6.65 9.19 -14.27
N VAL A 18 6.04 10.33 -14.60
CA VAL A 18 4.58 10.48 -14.67
C VAL A 18 4.24 11.08 -16.03
N ALA A 19 3.22 10.52 -16.68
CA ALA A 19 2.73 11.00 -17.97
C ALA A 19 1.20 11.09 -17.96
N GLY A 20 0.67 12.19 -18.49
CA GLY A 20 -0.75 12.39 -18.75
C GLY A 20 -1.06 12.26 -20.23
N LEU A 21 -2.02 11.40 -20.58
CA LEU A 21 -2.53 11.25 -21.92
C LEU A 21 -3.93 11.87 -22.05
N SER A 22 -4.29 12.26 -23.27
CA SER A 22 -5.68 12.64 -23.58
C SER A 22 -6.62 11.42 -23.39
N ALA A 23 -7.91 11.68 -23.17
CA ALA A 23 -8.90 10.62 -22.93
C ALA A 23 -8.99 9.57 -24.05
N ASP A 24 -8.63 9.95 -25.30
CA ASP A 24 -8.58 9.04 -26.44
C ASP A 24 -7.22 8.30 -26.57
N GLY A 25 -6.28 8.56 -25.64
CA GLY A 25 -4.95 7.95 -25.61
C GLY A 25 -3.97 8.41 -26.71
N LYS A 26 -4.33 9.39 -27.54
CA LYS A 26 -3.56 9.75 -28.73
C LYS A 26 -2.58 10.90 -28.54
N THR A 27 -2.76 11.70 -27.49
CA THR A 27 -1.96 12.90 -27.29
C THR A 27 -1.33 12.84 -25.90
N LEU A 28 0.00 13.00 -25.86
CA LEU A 28 0.72 13.25 -24.61
C LEU A 28 0.46 14.68 -24.17
N GLN A 29 -0.23 14.86 -23.04
CA GLN A 29 -0.53 16.18 -22.48
C GLN A 29 0.66 16.73 -21.69
N PHE A 30 1.29 15.86 -20.88
CA PHE A 30 2.53 16.16 -20.19
C PHE A 30 3.30 14.87 -19.89
N SER A 31 4.58 15.02 -19.62
CA SER A 31 5.39 14.02 -18.94
C SER A 31 6.51 14.69 -18.15
N THR A 32 6.84 14.13 -17.00
CA THR A 32 7.90 14.60 -16.12
C THR A 32 8.64 13.43 -15.51
N TYR A 33 9.93 13.57 -15.28
CA TYR A 33 10.63 12.70 -14.35
C TYR A 33 10.30 13.08 -12.91
N LEU A 34 10.60 12.19 -11.98
CA LEU A 34 10.40 12.36 -10.55
C LEU A 34 11.49 11.56 -9.82
N GLY A 35 12.55 12.25 -9.39
CA GLY A 35 13.70 11.63 -8.76
C GLY A 35 14.76 12.65 -8.38
N GLY A 36 15.95 12.14 -8.06
CA GLY A 36 17.15 12.90 -7.75
C GLY A 36 18.40 12.24 -8.34
N SER A 37 19.54 12.34 -7.66
CA SER A 37 20.83 11.90 -8.20
C SER A 37 21.11 10.39 -8.11
N ALA A 38 20.24 9.60 -7.47
CA ALA A 38 20.35 8.14 -7.36
C ALA A 38 19.21 7.42 -8.11
N ASP A 39 18.91 6.16 -7.73
CA ASP A 39 17.85 5.38 -8.36
C ASP A 39 16.49 5.69 -7.68
N ASP A 40 15.50 6.05 -8.48
CA ASP A 40 14.16 6.38 -8.05
C ASP A 40 13.12 5.65 -8.91
N GLU A 41 11.98 5.27 -8.32
CA GLU A 41 10.92 4.51 -8.97
C GLU A 41 9.55 5.03 -8.52
N ALA A 42 8.64 5.32 -9.45
CA ALA A 42 7.23 5.59 -9.16
C ALA A 42 6.46 4.26 -9.18
N SER A 43 5.83 3.89 -8.06
CA SER A 43 5.19 2.59 -7.88
C SER A 43 3.67 2.67 -7.95
N CYS A 44 3.06 3.69 -7.34
CA CYS A 44 1.61 3.85 -7.24
C CYS A 44 1.19 5.25 -7.70
N LEU A 45 0.02 5.35 -8.31
CA LEU A 45 -0.56 6.63 -8.75
C LEU A 45 -2.07 6.62 -8.61
N ILE A 46 -2.62 7.69 -8.03
CA ILE A 46 -4.05 8.00 -8.05
C ILE A 46 -4.27 9.45 -8.50
N LEU A 47 -5.49 9.79 -8.85
CA LEU A 47 -5.91 11.18 -9.04
C LEU A 47 -6.72 11.62 -7.83
N ASP A 48 -6.42 12.83 -7.34
CA ASP A 48 -7.25 13.45 -6.31
C ASP A 48 -8.53 14.09 -6.87
N ALA A 49 -9.35 14.70 -6.01
CA ALA A 49 -10.60 15.34 -6.39
C ALA A 49 -10.42 16.51 -7.37
N ASP A 50 -9.24 17.13 -7.41
CA ASP A 50 -8.88 18.20 -8.35
C ASP A 50 -8.30 17.65 -9.67
N GLY A 51 -8.21 16.34 -9.83
CA GLY A 51 -7.59 15.66 -10.98
C GLY A 51 -6.06 15.75 -10.99
N LYS A 52 -5.43 16.04 -9.86
CA LYS A 52 -3.98 16.11 -9.74
C LYS A 52 -3.41 14.72 -9.46
N PRO A 53 -2.32 14.34 -10.15
CA PRO A 53 -1.64 13.08 -9.85
C PRO A 53 -1.01 13.11 -8.45
N VAL A 54 -1.32 12.09 -7.66
CA VAL A 54 -0.66 11.77 -6.39
C VAL A 54 0.11 10.48 -6.60
N VAL A 55 1.39 10.50 -6.28
CA VAL A 55 2.33 9.41 -6.57
C VAL A 55 3.03 8.99 -5.29
N ALA A 56 3.12 7.67 -5.11
CA ALA A 56 4.04 7.07 -4.16
C ALA A 56 5.09 6.27 -4.92
N GLY A 57 6.30 6.25 -4.40
CA GLY A 57 7.40 5.53 -4.99
C GLY A 57 8.55 5.33 -4.03
N ILE A 58 9.63 4.79 -4.55
CA ILE A 58 10.85 4.48 -3.82
C ILE A 58 11.95 5.44 -4.26
N THR A 59 12.73 5.94 -3.30
CA THR A 59 13.89 6.78 -3.59
C THR A 59 15.13 6.30 -2.86
N ARG A 60 16.28 6.38 -3.54
CA ARG A 60 17.63 6.28 -2.96
C ARG A 60 18.36 7.62 -2.99
N SER A 61 17.68 8.65 -3.50
CA SER A 61 18.22 9.99 -3.69
C SER A 61 18.09 10.82 -2.41
N GLY A 62 19.20 11.29 -1.88
CA GLY A 62 19.22 12.17 -0.71
C GLY A 62 18.94 13.64 -1.05
N ASP A 63 18.69 13.96 -2.32
CA ASP A 63 18.61 15.32 -2.88
C ASP A 63 17.29 15.59 -3.65
N LEU A 64 16.20 14.85 -3.34
CA LEU A 64 14.89 15.17 -3.89
C LEU A 64 14.53 16.64 -3.65
N ARG A 65 13.90 17.27 -4.63
CA ARG A 65 13.43 18.67 -4.55
C ARG A 65 12.20 18.80 -3.65
N VAL A 66 12.37 18.46 -2.36
CA VAL A 66 11.28 18.44 -1.37
C VAL A 66 10.54 19.76 -1.29
N ARG A 67 9.21 19.69 -1.12
CA ARG A 67 8.31 20.83 -0.96
C ARG A 67 7.19 20.49 -0.02
N ALA A 68 6.84 21.39 0.89
CA ALA A 68 5.84 21.16 1.93
C ALA A 68 6.01 19.80 2.61
N ALA A 69 7.28 19.41 2.84
CA ALA A 69 7.65 18.07 3.23
C ALA A 69 7.44 17.83 4.74
N VAL A 70 6.90 16.64 5.05
CA VAL A 70 6.87 16.10 6.42
C VAL A 70 8.26 15.66 6.84
N GLN A 71 8.94 14.89 5.99
CA GLN A 71 10.31 14.45 6.16
C GLN A 71 11.17 15.05 5.03
N LYS A 72 12.26 15.75 5.40
CA LYS A 72 13.06 16.52 4.43
C LYS A 72 14.30 15.79 3.93
N THR A 73 14.68 14.70 4.55
CA THR A 73 15.90 13.96 4.27
C THR A 73 15.62 12.48 4.18
N LEU A 74 16.37 11.80 3.32
CA LEU A 74 16.41 10.34 3.27
C LEU A 74 16.87 9.81 4.64
N GLY A 75 16.14 8.83 5.20
CA GLY A 75 16.43 8.24 6.51
C GLY A 75 17.29 6.99 6.41
N GLY A 76 17.01 6.14 5.46
CA GLY A 76 17.65 4.84 5.25
C GLY A 76 18.46 4.76 3.95
N ALA A 77 18.60 3.54 3.45
CA ALA A 77 19.20 3.29 2.13
C ALA A 77 18.14 3.49 1.02
N ARG A 78 16.86 3.36 1.37
CA ARG A 78 15.74 3.47 0.46
C ARG A 78 14.48 3.83 1.25
N ASP A 79 13.88 4.97 0.95
CA ASP A 79 12.64 5.44 1.58
C ASP A 79 11.52 5.50 0.56
N VAL A 80 10.29 5.53 1.05
CA VAL A 80 9.13 5.98 0.28
C VAL A 80 9.31 7.48 -0.02
N PHE A 81 8.93 7.91 -1.21
CA PHE A 81 8.59 9.30 -1.48
C PHE A 81 7.09 9.43 -1.80
N LEU A 82 6.52 10.57 -1.42
CA LEU A 82 5.15 10.93 -1.76
C LEU A 82 5.16 12.29 -2.46
N ALA A 83 4.48 12.38 -3.60
CA ALA A 83 4.40 13.59 -4.40
C ALA A 83 2.97 13.86 -4.87
N ARG A 84 2.56 15.12 -4.92
CA ARG A 84 1.36 15.58 -5.61
C ARG A 84 1.77 16.58 -6.67
N LEU A 85 1.49 16.26 -7.94
CA LEU A 85 1.83 17.11 -9.06
C LEU A 85 0.66 18.03 -9.43
N SER A 86 0.98 19.14 -10.11
CA SER A 86 -0.02 19.91 -10.84
C SER A 86 -0.60 19.10 -12.01
N THR A 87 -1.80 19.40 -12.44
CA THR A 87 -2.50 18.70 -13.54
C THR A 87 -1.75 18.75 -14.87
N ASP A 88 -0.83 19.69 -15.04
CA ASP A 88 0.02 19.87 -16.23
C ASP A 88 1.45 19.33 -16.06
N GLY A 89 1.78 18.72 -14.89
CA GLY A 89 3.07 18.12 -14.61
C GLY A 89 4.25 19.08 -14.48
N ARG A 90 4.00 20.41 -14.35
CA ARG A 90 5.04 21.44 -14.31
C ARG A 90 5.53 21.77 -12.91
N SER A 91 4.78 21.40 -11.90
CA SER A 91 5.11 21.65 -10.51
C SER A 91 4.63 20.56 -9.60
N VAL A 92 5.14 20.54 -8.37
CA VAL A 92 4.63 19.73 -7.27
C VAL A 92 4.04 20.63 -6.19
N ASP A 93 2.89 20.23 -5.62
CA ASP A 93 2.30 20.89 -4.46
C ASP A 93 3.03 20.45 -3.19
N TYR A 94 3.31 19.16 -3.07
CA TYR A 94 4.22 18.61 -2.09
C TYR A 94 5.09 17.49 -2.69
N LEU A 95 6.28 17.32 -2.10
CA LEU A 95 7.19 16.19 -2.31
C LEU A 95 7.93 15.96 -1.00
N THR A 96 7.80 14.76 -0.44
CA THR A 96 8.34 14.40 0.87
C THR A 96 8.94 13.00 0.85
N TYR A 97 9.97 12.78 1.65
CA TYR A 97 10.36 11.43 2.05
C TYR A 97 9.39 10.90 3.10
N MET A 98 9.36 9.58 3.26
CA MET A 98 8.63 8.89 4.29
C MET A 98 9.30 7.54 4.57
N GLY A 99 10.06 7.46 5.63
CA GLY A 99 10.80 6.25 5.97
C GLY A 99 11.66 6.42 7.22
N GLY A 100 12.33 5.33 7.62
CA GLY A 100 13.20 5.30 8.77
C GLY A 100 14.65 4.97 8.40
N ASN A 101 15.33 4.19 9.26
CA ASN A 101 16.77 3.94 9.13
C ASN A 101 17.15 2.83 8.15
N ARG A 102 16.17 2.15 7.51
CA ARG A 102 16.40 1.04 6.57
C ARG A 102 15.56 1.21 5.29
N ASP A 103 15.20 0.09 4.67
CA ASP A 103 14.43 0.06 3.43
C ASP A 103 12.92 0.16 3.71
N ASP A 104 12.26 1.10 3.04
CA ASP A 104 10.84 1.33 3.10
C ASP A 104 10.26 1.38 1.67
N GLN A 105 9.14 0.69 1.43
CA GLN A 105 8.57 0.54 0.10
C GLN A 105 7.04 0.66 0.14
N PRO A 106 6.41 1.53 -0.68
CA PRO A 106 4.97 1.60 -0.81
C PRO A 106 4.48 0.57 -1.83
N PHE A 107 3.27 0.04 -1.62
CA PHE A 107 2.61 -0.85 -2.59
C PHE A 107 1.24 -0.34 -3.02
N ASP A 108 0.56 0.44 -2.17
CA ASP A 108 -0.72 1.04 -2.55
C ASP A 108 -0.90 2.39 -1.87
N LEU A 109 -1.73 3.22 -2.51
CA LEU A 109 -2.17 4.47 -1.97
C LEU A 109 -3.64 4.74 -2.30
N ALA A 110 -4.36 5.35 -1.36
CA ALA A 110 -5.75 5.71 -1.50
C ALA A 110 -6.00 7.12 -0.92
N LEU A 111 -7.16 7.69 -1.21
CA LEU A 111 -7.66 8.90 -0.56
C LEU A 111 -8.91 8.57 0.24
N ASN A 112 -8.97 9.06 1.48
CA ASN A 112 -10.21 9.03 2.22
C ASN A 112 -11.15 10.19 1.82
N GLU A 113 -12.35 10.24 2.41
CA GLU A 113 -13.35 11.27 2.10
C GLU A 113 -12.90 12.70 2.45
N GLN A 114 -11.93 12.85 3.34
CA GLN A 114 -11.34 14.14 3.71
C GLN A 114 -10.23 14.57 2.74
N GLY A 115 -9.86 13.73 1.78
CA GLY A 115 -8.76 13.95 0.85
C GLY A 115 -7.38 13.70 1.49
N HIS A 116 -7.33 13.01 2.63
CA HIS A 116 -6.07 12.59 3.22
C HIS A 116 -5.53 11.37 2.48
N LEU A 117 -4.22 11.31 2.36
CA LEU A 117 -3.52 10.25 1.68
C LEU A 117 -3.27 9.08 2.62
N LEU A 118 -3.74 7.91 2.24
CA LEU A 118 -3.47 6.63 2.89
C LEU A 118 -2.41 5.89 2.10
N VAL A 119 -1.42 5.34 2.77
CA VAL A 119 -0.34 4.56 2.15
C VAL A 119 -0.11 3.29 2.94
N THR A 120 0.07 2.19 2.25
CA THR A 120 0.52 0.93 2.82
C THR A 120 1.71 0.37 2.05
N GLY A 121 2.46 -0.48 2.70
CA GLY A 121 3.64 -1.07 2.11
C GLY A 121 4.37 -2.02 3.05
N SER A 122 5.68 -2.09 2.89
CA SER A 122 6.57 -2.88 3.75
C SER A 122 7.71 -2.00 4.25
N THR A 123 8.08 -2.16 5.50
CA THR A 123 9.20 -1.46 6.14
C THR A 123 10.15 -2.43 6.84
N ALA A 124 11.44 -2.25 6.63
CA ALA A 124 12.48 -2.88 7.40
C ALA A 124 13.03 -1.95 8.51
N SER A 125 12.54 -0.73 8.59
CA SER A 125 12.99 0.29 9.53
C SER A 125 12.53 -0.02 10.95
N ASP A 126 13.46 -0.03 11.89
CA ASP A 126 13.23 -0.23 13.32
C ASP A 126 13.46 1.05 14.14
N GLU A 127 14.03 2.09 13.51
CA GLU A 127 14.26 3.41 14.10
C GLU A 127 13.83 4.52 13.13
N ASN A 128 13.36 5.61 13.67
CA ASN A 128 13.02 6.84 12.94
C ASN A 128 11.90 6.68 11.87
N PHE A 129 11.22 5.54 11.79
CA PHE A 129 10.01 5.45 10.98
C PHE A 129 8.96 6.43 11.58
N PRO A 130 8.23 7.21 10.76
CA PRO A 130 7.40 8.32 11.27
C PRO A 130 6.09 7.81 11.92
N LEU A 131 6.18 7.16 13.08
CA LEU A 131 5.03 6.66 13.83
C LEU A 131 4.25 7.79 14.50
N VAL A 132 2.92 7.75 14.39
CA VAL A 132 1.99 8.68 15.03
C VAL A 132 0.79 7.89 15.55
N ASN A 133 0.56 7.92 16.88
CA ASN A 133 -0.49 7.16 17.56
C ASN A 133 -0.54 5.68 17.15
N PRO A 134 0.58 4.97 17.12
CA PRO A 134 0.66 3.64 16.52
C PRO A 134 -0.12 2.58 17.32
N LEU A 135 -0.71 1.62 16.62
CA LEU A 135 -1.25 0.39 17.19
C LEU A 135 -0.14 -0.60 17.56
N GLN A 136 0.95 -0.58 16.78
CA GLN A 136 2.18 -1.32 17.02
C GLN A 136 3.36 -0.35 16.99
N GLU A 137 4.05 -0.19 18.12
CA GLU A 137 5.15 0.79 18.29
C GLU A 137 6.50 0.27 17.80
N THR A 138 6.66 -1.04 17.71
CA THR A 138 7.93 -1.67 17.36
C THR A 138 7.74 -2.66 16.22
N ARG A 139 8.62 -2.55 15.22
CA ARG A 139 8.70 -3.55 14.17
C ARG A 139 9.17 -4.89 14.74
N SER A 140 8.55 -5.96 14.28
CA SER A 140 8.94 -7.34 14.59
C SER A 140 9.51 -8.04 13.34
N GLY A 141 10.14 -9.18 13.47
CA GLY A 141 10.61 -9.97 12.32
C GLY A 141 11.57 -9.25 11.36
N SER A 142 11.56 -9.66 10.10
CA SER A 142 12.45 -9.13 9.04
C SER A 142 11.94 -7.82 8.44
N SER A 143 10.64 -7.70 8.27
CA SER A 143 9.91 -6.51 7.80
C SER A 143 8.49 -6.60 8.30
N ASP A 144 7.86 -5.46 8.54
CA ASP A 144 6.44 -5.38 8.85
C ASP A 144 5.71 -4.62 7.72
N ALA A 145 4.45 -4.92 7.50
CA ALA A 145 3.59 -4.00 6.79
C ALA A 145 3.48 -2.69 7.59
N PHE A 146 3.24 -1.59 6.90
CA PHE A 146 2.90 -0.33 7.53
C PHE A 146 1.62 0.24 6.94
N VAL A 147 0.96 1.08 7.71
CA VAL A 147 -0.11 1.95 7.24
C VAL A 147 0.12 3.34 7.78
N LEU A 148 -0.12 4.35 6.94
CA LEU A 148 -0.07 5.74 7.36
C LEU A 148 -1.19 6.56 6.73
N GLU A 149 -1.62 7.60 7.45
CA GLU A 149 -2.49 8.66 6.96
C GLU A 149 -1.75 10.00 7.02
N LEU A 150 -1.70 10.69 5.87
CA LEU A 150 -1.08 12.00 5.71
C LEU A 150 -2.14 13.04 5.35
N ASP A 151 -2.16 14.16 6.09
CA ASP A 151 -2.85 15.39 5.66
C ASP A 151 -1.87 16.24 4.84
N PRO A 152 -2.01 16.26 3.49
CA PRO A 152 -1.10 17.02 2.63
C PRO A 152 -1.26 18.53 2.80
N SER A 153 -2.43 19.01 3.26
CA SER A 153 -2.71 20.44 3.47
C SER A 153 -1.95 21.00 4.68
N ARG A 154 -1.68 20.16 5.66
CA ARG A 154 -0.94 20.50 6.89
C ARG A 154 0.50 20.00 6.89
N SER A 155 0.89 19.24 5.87
CA SER A 155 2.19 18.55 5.83
C SER A 155 2.44 17.74 7.12
N SER A 156 1.45 16.94 7.53
CA SER A 156 1.50 16.20 8.79
C SER A 156 1.00 14.77 8.63
N VAL A 157 1.67 13.83 9.30
CA VAL A 157 1.15 12.48 9.51
C VAL A 157 0.10 12.55 10.62
N LEU A 158 -1.07 12.01 10.38
CA LEU A 158 -2.19 11.95 11.33
C LEU A 158 -2.20 10.63 12.09
N PHE A 159 -1.84 9.54 11.39
CA PHE A 159 -1.74 8.20 11.93
C PHE A 159 -0.65 7.43 11.20
N SER A 160 0.10 6.62 11.90
CA SER A 160 1.06 5.70 11.31
C SER A 160 1.41 4.57 12.26
N SER A 161 1.36 3.32 11.77
CA SER A 161 1.62 2.13 12.56
C SER A 161 2.34 1.05 11.76
N TYR A 162 3.16 0.26 12.43
CA TYR A 162 3.52 -1.06 11.96
C TYR A 162 2.31 -2.00 12.08
N LEU A 163 2.28 -3.03 11.24
CA LEU A 163 1.32 -4.13 11.27
C LEU A 163 2.06 -5.42 10.92
N GLY A 164 2.35 -6.25 11.92
CA GLY A 164 3.11 -7.47 11.66
C GLY A 164 3.31 -8.36 12.88
N GLY A 165 4.00 -9.47 12.63
CA GLY A 165 4.45 -10.45 13.61
C GLY A 165 5.94 -10.70 13.51
N ARG A 166 6.42 -11.92 13.90
CA ARG A 166 7.84 -12.23 13.91
C ARG A 166 8.43 -12.64 12.58
N GLY A 167 7.62 -12.80 11.54
CA GLY A 167 8.04 -13.12 10.19
C GLY A 167 8.32 -11.87 9.34
N GLY A 168 7.76 -11.85 8.13
CA GLY A 168 7.77 -10.70 7.26
C GLY A 168 6.37 -10.42 6.73
N GLU A 169 5.97 -9.16 6.74
CA GLU A 169 4.68 -8.70 6.24
C GLU A 169 4.84 -7.65 5.16
N THR A 170 3.90 -7.70 4.22
CA THR A 170 3.74 -6.69 3.17
C THR A 170 2.26 -6.34 3.02
N GLY A 171 1.91 -5.08 3.21
CA GLY A 171 0.59 -4.54 2.87
C GLY A 171 0.56 -4.19 1.39
N TYR A 172 -0.29 -4.87 0.61
CA TYR A 172 -0.41 -4.66 -0.83
C TYR A 172 -1.57 -3.78 -1.22
N CYS A 173 -2.59 -3.65 -0.38
CA CYS A 173 -3.71 -2.77 -0.64
C CYS A 173 -4.22 -2.10 0.63
N VAL A 174 -4.68 -0.85 0.50
CA VAL A 174 -5.34 -0.09 1.56
C VAL A 174 -6.63 0.52 1.04
N VAL A 175 -7.73 0.30 1.76
CA VAL A 175 -9.05 0.79 1.36
C VAL A 175 -9.71 1.49 2.53
N PRO A 176 -9.98 2.81 2.44
CA PRO A 176 -10.81 3.50 3.41
C PRO A 176 -12.28 3.10 3.23
N THR A 177 -12.99 2.91 4.34
CA THR A 177 -14.45 2.76 4.30
C THR A 177 -15.14 4.12 4.42
N PRO A 178 -16.40 4.25 3.97
CA PRO A 178 -17.16 5.48 4.18
C PRO A 178 -17.40 5.85 5.65
N SER A 179 -17.29 4.88 6.56
CA SER A 179 -17.37 5.10 8.01
C SER A 179 -16.03 5.45 8.68
N GLY A 180 -14.93 5.47 7.89
CA GLY A 180 -13.61 5.89 8.33
C GLY A 180 -12.68 4.76 8.77
N GLU A 181 -13.14 3.48 8.77
CA GLU A 181 -12.27 2.35 9.04
C GLU A 181 -11.27 2.17 7.88
N LEU A 182 -10.13 1.55 8.14
CA LEU A 182 -9.16 1.16 7.12
C LEU A 182 -9.12 -0.36 6.99
N LEU A 183 -9.20 -0.84 5.75
CA LEU A 183 -8.94 -2.23 5.41
C LEU A 183 -7.59 -2.35 4.74
N ILE A 184 -6.75 -3.25 5.23
CA ILE A 184 -5.43 -3.55 4.69
C ILE A 184 -5.39 -5.03 4.32
N GLY A 185 -4.99 -5.32 3.08
CA GLY A 185 -4.74 -6.67 2.61
C GLY A 185 -3.29 -6.85 2.20
N GLY A 186 -2.77 -8.08 2.35
CA GLY A 186 -1.37 -8.31 2.05
C GLY A 186 -0.96 -9.77 2.13
N GLU A 187 0.31 -10.00 2.42
CA GLU A 187 0.88 -11.31 2.71
C GLU A 187 1.69 -11.27 4.02
N THR A 188 1.71 -12.39 4.72
CA THR A 188 2.46 -12.59 5.97
C THR A 188 3.17 -13.94 5.97
N SER A 189 4.35 -13.96 6.56
CA SER A 189 5.05 -15.20 6.96
C SER A 189 5.04 -15.41 8.48
N SER A 190 4.24 -14.64 9.21
CA SER A 190 4.12 -14.72 10.67
C SER A 190 3.00 -15.66 11.10
N SER A 191 3.31 -16.57 12.00
CA SER A 191 2.32 -17.42 12.67
C SER A 191 1.72 -16.77 13.92
N ASP A 192 2.13 -15.55 14.26
CA ASP A 192 1.75 -14.80 15.45
C ASP A 192 1.19 -13.39 15.13
N LEU A 193 0.62 -13.24 13.94
CA LEU A 193 -0.14 -12.03 13.61
C LEU A 193 -1.28 -11.82 14.62
N GLY A 194 -1.45 -10.60 15.11
CA GLY A 194 -2.47 -10.26 16.11
C GLY A 194 -3.89 -10.42 15.57
N LEU A 195 -4.46 -11.61 15.67
CA LEU A 195 -5.78 -11.92 15.14
C LEU A 195 -6.92 -11.39 16.01
N VAL A 196 -7.98 -10.90 15.35
CA VAL A 196 -9.22 -10.44 15.99
C VAL A 196 -10.40 -10.97 15.19
N ASP A 197 -11.30 -11.72 15.82
CA ASP A 197 -12.47 -12.37 15.20
C ASP A 197 -12.15 -13.06 13.84
N PRO A 198 -11.12 -13.91 13.77
CA PRO A 198 -10.59 -14.39 12.51
C PRO A 198 -11.52 -15.38 11.80
N ILE A 199 -11.58 -15.32 10.47
CA ILE A 199 -12.14 -16.36 9.60
C ILE A 199 -11.25 -17.62 9.65
N GLN A 200 -9.94 -17.39 9.54
CA GLN A 200 -8.90 -18.42 9.64
C GLN A 200 -7.94 -18.05 10.78
N SER A 201 -7.92 -18.86 11.83
CA SER A 201 -7.12 -18.62 13.03
C SER A 201 -5.73 -19.23 12.99
N ALA A 202 -5.46 -20.10 12.04
CA ALA A 202 -4.17 -20.76 11.90
C ALA A 202 -3.43 -20.27 10.66
N TYR A 203 -2.18 -19.88 10.84
CA TYR A 203 -1.20 -19.74 9.77
C TYR A 203 -0.89 -21.12 9.21
N VAL A 204 -0.94 -21.28 7.88
CA VAL A 204 -0.71 -22.56 7.21
C VAL A 204 0.29 -22.35 6.07
N GLY A 205 1.19 -23.30 5.87
CA GLY A 205 2.14 -23.27 4.76
C GLY A 205 3.34 -22.34 4.95
N SER A 206 3.77 -21.71 3.87
CA SER A 206 4.99 -20.90 3.83
C SER A 206 4.72 -19.38 3.79
N GLY A 207 3.49 -18.99 3.55
CA GLY A 207 2.99 -17.61 3.58
C GLY A 207 1.48 -17.59 3.34
N ASP A 208 0.75 -16.81 4.12
CA ASP A 208 -0.70 -16.61 3.95
C ASP A 208 -1.01 -15.16 3.56
N ALA A 209 -2.07 -14.97 2.81
CA ALA A 209 -2.69 -13.65 2.73
C ALA A 209 -3.23 -13.26 4.12
N PHE A 210 -3.34 -11.96 4.35
CA PHE A 210 -4.04 -11.43 5.53
C PHE A 210 -5.01 -10.33 5.14
N VAL A 211 -6.02 -10.14 5.99
CA VAL A 211 -6.90 -8.97 5.97
C VAL A 211 -6.97 -8.41 7.38
N ILE A 212 -6.72 -7.12 7.52
CA ILE A 212 -6.82 -6.37 8.78
C ILE A 212 -7.81 -5.22 8.59
N ARG A 213 -8.71 -5.01 9.57
CA ARG A 213 -9.53 -3.80 9.69
C ARG A 213 -9.12 -3.03 10.93
N ILE A 214 -8.85 -1.73 10.73
CA ILE A 214 -8.56 -0.77 11.78
C ILE A 214 -9.81 0.08 12.02
N ALA A 215 -10.18 0.26 13.28
CA ALA A 215 -11.31 1.08 13.69
C ALA A 215 -11.22 2.52 13.17
N ALA A 216 -12.36 3.19 12.98
CA ALA A 216 -12.43 4.54 12.38
C ALA A 216 -11.72 5.64 13.19
N ASP A 217 -11.53 5.44 14.48
CA ASP A 217 -10.77 6.34 15.36
C ASP A 217 -9.29 5.93 15.52
N TYR A 218 -8.87 4.89 14.81
CA TYR A 218 -7.54 4.28 14.82
C TYR A 218 -7.08 3.77 16.21
N SER A 219 -8.02 3.51 17.12
CA SER A 219 -7.72 3.07 18.47
C SER A 219 -7.40 1.59 18.60
N ALA A 220 -7.80 0.76 17.63
CA ALA A 220 -7.64 -0.68 17.67
C ALA A 220 -7.73 -1.33 16.28
N VAL A 221 -7.16 -2.53 16.16
CA VAL A 221 -7.55 -3.52 15.15
C VAL A 221 -8.84 -4.18 15.64
N ASP A 222 -9.90 -4.16 14.86
CA ASP A 222 -11.20 -4.75 15.22
C ASP A 222 -11.60 -5.96 14.35
N PHE A 223 -10.76 -6.30 13.37
CA PHE A 223 -10.80 -7.57 12.64
C PHE A 223 -9.42 -7.87 12.08
N ALA A 224 -8.94 -9.11 12.22
CA ALA A 224 -7.70 -9.57 11.60
C ALA A 224 -7.74 -11.08 11.37
N THR A 225 -7.44 -11.52 10.15
CA THR A 225 -7.49 -12.93 9.76
C THR A 225 -6.36 -13.31 8.81
N TYR A 226 -5.94 -14.56 8.86
CA TYR A 226 -5.25 -15.20 7.74
C TYR A 226 -6.24 -15.60 6.65
N LEU A 227 -5.73 -15.85 5.45
CA LEU A 227 -6.47 -16.42 4.33
C LEU A 227 -5.50 -17.14 3.40
N GLY A 228 -5.38 -18.46 3.55
CA GLY A 228 -4.42 -19.25 2.78
C GLY A 228 -4.51 -20.74 3.06
N GLY A 229 -3.66 -21.51 2.39
CA GLY A 229 -3.53 -22.95 2.53
C GLY A 229 -2.07 -23.37 2.73
N ALA A 230 -1.71 -24.59 2.30
CA ALA A 230 -0.40 -25.19 2.56
C ALA A 230 0.77 -24.56 1.78
N GLY A 231 0.49 -23.72 0.79
CA GLY A 231 1.48 -23.06 -0.06
C GLY A 231 1.81 -21.64 0.38
N ASN A 232 2.03 -20.79 -0.61
CA ASN A 232 2.20 -19.34 -0.43
C ASN A 232 1.01 -18.61 -1.05
N ASP A 233 0.38 -17.78 -0.28
CA ASP A 233 -0.84 -17.07 -0.62
C ASP A 233 -0.69 -15.57 -0.36
N SER A 234 -1.22 -14.73 -1.23
CA SER A 234 -1.15 -13.28 -1.06
C SER A 234 -2.40 -12.60 -1.59
N LEU A 235 -2.79 -11.49 -0.99
CA LEU A 235 -3.83 -10.58 -1.48
C LEU A 235 -3.14 -9.35 -2.07
N ARG A 236 -3.24 -9.15 -3.39
CA ARG A 236 -2.44 -8.17 -4.13
C ARG A 236 -3.15 -6.84 -4.40
N ASP A 237 -4.46 -6.88 -4.55
CA ASP A 237 -5.30 -5.67 -4.69
C ASP A 237 -6.66 -5.93 -4.07
N CYS A 238 -7.31 -4.90 -3.58
CA CYS A 238 -8.61 -5.00 -2.96
C CYS A 238 -9.44 -3.71 -3.14
N ARG A 239 -10.76 -3.88 -3.18
CA ARG A 239 -11.73 -2.79 -3.27
C ARG A 239 -12.96 -3.13 -2.44
N LEU A 240 -13.66 -2.11 -1.96
CA LEU A 240 -14.96 -2.30 -1.33
C LEU A 240 -16.07 -2.41 -2.38
N ASP A 241 -17.05 -3.26 -2.11
CA ASP A 241 -18.33 -3.23 -2.80
C ASP A 241 -19.33 -2.29 -2.09
N GLU A 242 -20.51 -2.14 -2.70
CA GLU A 242 -21.59 -1.31 -2.16
C GLU A 242 -22.14 -1.78 -0.80
N PHE A 243 -21.84 -3.02 -0.40
CA PHE A 243 -22.23 -3.61 0.89
C PHE A 243 -21.14 -3.45 1.96
N GLY A 244 -19.98 -2.86 1.63
CA GLY A 244 -18.85 -2.70 2.52
C GLY A 244 -18.04 -3.98 2.72
N ARG A 245 -18.16 -4.95 1.79
CA ARG A 245 -17.31 -6.15 1.77
C ARG A 245 -16.03 -5.88 0.97
N LEU A 246 -14.94 -6.49 1.40
CA LEU A 246 -13.68 -6.43 0.69
C LEU A 246 -13.68 -7.48 -0.45
N ASN A 247 -13.61 -7.01 -1.67
CA ASN A 247 -13.35 -7.83 -2.85
C ASN A 247 -11.86 -7.78 -3.13
N GLY A 248 -11.20 -8.92 -3.10
CA GLY A 248 -9.76 -9.02 -3.25
C GLY A 248 -9.35 -9.97 -4.35
N VAL A 249 -8.24 -9.63 -5.02
CA VAL A 249 -7.54 -10.50 -5.95
C VAL A 249 -6.14 -10.76 -5.46
N GLY A 250 -5.66 -11.97 -5.70
CA GLY A 250 -4.34 -12.36 -5.23
C GLY A 250 -3.75 -13.52 -6.00
N VAL A 251 -2.71 -14.10 -5.44
CA VAL A 251 -2.03 -15.28 -5.99
C VAL A 251 -2.04 -16.37 -4.93
N THR A 252 -2.32 -17.59 -5.33
CA THR A 252 -2.21 -18.78 -4.50
C THR A 252 -1.42 -19.87 -5.20
N VAL A 253 -0.60 -20.59 -4.42
CA VAL A 253 0.00 -21.86 -4.82
C VAL A 253 -0.53 -23.03 -3.98
N SER A 254 -1.60 -22.79 -3.21
CA SER A 254 -2.19 -23.73 -2.27
C SER A 254 -3.29 -24.56 -2.93
N PRO A 255 -3.15 -25.87 -3.08
CA PRO A 255 -4.20 -26.73 -3.60
C PRO A 255 -5.41 -26.84 -2.64
N ASP A 256 -5.22 -26.48 -1.40
CA ASP A 256 -6.19 -26.44 -0.31
C ASP A 256 -6.58 -25.01 0.11
N PHE A 257 -6.42 -24.02 -0.80
CA PHE A 257 -6.89 -22.64 -0.59
C PHE A 257 -8.37 -22.64 -0.16
N PRO A 258 -8.77 -21.86 0.86
CA PRO A 258 -10.15 -21.85 1.36
C PRO A 258 -11.13 -21.35 0.29
N LEU A 259 -12.02 -22.24 -0.17
CA LEU A 259 -12.97 -21.99 -1.25
C LEU A 259 -14.41 -21.99 -0.74
N VAL A 260 -15.19 -20.97 -1.14
CA VAL A 260 -16.60 -20.79 -0.78
C VAL A 260 -17.39 -20.35 -2.01
N GLY A 261 -18.44 -21.11 -2.39
CA GLY A 261 -19.30 -20.77 -3.52
C GLY A 261 -18.54 -20.72 -4.86
N THR A 262 -17.45 -21.43 -4.97
CA THR A 262 -16.41 -21.33 -6.00
C THR A 262 -16.91 -21.60 -7.40
N ALA A 263 -16.41 -20.85 -8.38
CA ALA A 263 -16.53 -21.13 -9.80
C ALA A 263 -15.50 -22.15 -10.29
N ARG A 264 -14.31 -22.19 -9.64
CA ARG A 264 -13.22 -23.11 -9.92
C ARG A 264 -12.52 -23.51 -8.63
N SER A 265 -12.30 -24.82 -8.43
CA SER A 265 -11.80 -25.41 -7.18
C SER A 265 -10.42 -26.06 -7.28
N GLU A 266 -9.81 -26.10 -8.47
CA GLU A 266 -8.53 -26.77 -8.67
C GLU A 266 -7.53 -25.82 -9.33
N LEU A 267 -6.26 -25.89 -8.91
CA LEU A 267 -5.15 -25.20 -9.55
C LEU A 267 -4.96 -25.73 -10.97
N SER A 268 -4.74 -24.83 -11.93
CA SER A 268 -4.43 -25.19 -13.33
C SER A 268 -2.94 -25.27 -13.61
N GLY A 269 -2.12 -24.85 -12.67
CA GLY A 269 -0.68 -24.77 -12.80
C GLY A 269 0.01 -24.70 -11.43
N PRO A 270 1.28 -24.28 -11.39
CA PRO A 270 2.02 -24.14 -10.14
C PRO A 270 1.51 -22.98 -9.27
N ALA A 271 0.76 -22.04 -9.84
CA ALA A 271 0.12 -20.92 -9.18
C ALA A 271 -1.11 -20.48 -9.98
N ASP A 272 -2.13 -20.00 -9.31
CA ASP A 272 -3.31 -19.40 -9.91
C ASP A 272 -3.62 -18.05 -9.26
N LEU A 273 -4.44 -17.26 -9.94
CA LEU A 273 -5.07 -16.11 -9.32
C LEU A 273 -6.19 -16.59 -8.39
N SER A 274 -6.33 -15.94 -7.25
CA SER A 274 -7.44 -16.10 -6.33
C SER A 274 -8.32 -14.85 -6.35
N PHE A 275 -9.62 -15.04 -6.23
CA PHE A 275 -10.58 -13.99 -5.98
C PHE A 275 -11.35 -14.30 -4.71
N VAL A 276 -11.49 -13.32 -3.82
CA VAL A 276 -12.14 -13.48 -2.52
C VAL A 276 -13.12 -12.33 -2.25
N VAL A 277 -14.21 -12.64 -1.54
CA VAL A 277 -15.12 -11.65 -0.95
C VAL A 277 -15.15 -11.89 0.54
N VAL A 278 -14.60 -10.96 1.30
CA VAL A 278 -14.54 -11.01 2.76
C VAL A 278 -15.50 -9.97 3.32
N ASP A 279 -16.38 -10.37 4.25
CA ASP A 279 -17.16 -9.43 5.08
C ASP A 279 -16.46 -9.28 6.44
N PRO A 280 -15.66 -8.21 6.64
CA PRO A 280 -14.90 -8.04 7.88
C PRO A 280 -15.80 -7.65 9.08
N ARG A 281 -17.05 -7.24 8.84
CA ARG A 281 -18.02 -6.93 9.90
C ARG A 281 -18.69 -8.17 10.48
N ARG A 282 -18.82 -9.21 9.66
CA ARG A 282 -19.40 -10.50 10.04
C ARG A 282 -18.35 -11.56 10.32
N ALA A 283 -17.08 -11.26 10.02
CA ALA A 283 -15.98 -12.21 10.04
C ALA A 283 -16.30 -13.45 9.17
N THR A 284 -16.71 -13.22 7.91
CA THR A 284 -17.07 -14.29 6.97
C THR A 284 -16.33 -14.17 5.64
N LEU A 285 -15.96 -15.32 5.08
CA LEU A 285 -15.58 -15.46 3.68
C LEU A 285 -16.86 -15.78 2.90
N ASP A 286 -17.40 -14.77 2.21
CA ASP A 286 -18.69 -14.89 1.52
C ASP A 286 -18.55 -15.60 0.17
N PHE A 287 -17.41 -15.45 -0.48
CA PHE A 287 -17.08 -16.10 -1.75
C PHE A 287 -15.56 -16.22 -1.89
N SER A 288 -15.11 -17.32 -2.52
CA SER A 288 -13.73 -17.45 -3.00
C SER A 288 -13.64 -18.42 -4.17
N SER A 289 -12.76 -18.13 -5.13
CA SER A 289 -12.55 -18.95 -6.32
C SER A 289 -11.13 -18.80 -6.83
N LEU A 290 -10.63 -19.85 -7.46
CA LEU A 290 -9.48 -19.78 -8.36
C LEU A 290 -9.96 -19.23 -9.73
N LEU A 291 -9.06 -18.51 -10.46
CA LEU A 291 -9.33 -17.90 -11.74
C LEU A 291 -8.44 -18.49 -12.86
#